data_add086a5da492ff2ca77093df2728376
#
_entry.id   add086a5da492ff2ca77093df2728376
#
_cell.length_a   1.000
_cell.length_b   1.000
_cell.length_c   1.000
_cell.angle_alpha   90.00
_cell.angle_beta   90.00
_cell.angle_gamma   90.00
#
_symmetry.space_group_name_H-M   'P 1'
#
loop_
_entity.id
_entity.type
_entity.pdbx_description
1 polymer ?
#
loop_
_entity_poly.entity_id
_entity_poly.type
_entity_poly.pdbx_seq_one_letter_code
_entity_poly.pdbx_strand_id
1 'polypeptide(L)'
;MIIVTGTQGFIGRHFLNTLRDKGEDVIEIDQQGAWYFKSNFNKWEEVDLIIHQGAITDTTCTILKALQAWNVEYSIWLCKKAIEYQIPILYASSASVYGKTSDMINPLNYYALSKATIDYWIQDHIDEFKLIQVFRYYNVYGTGEDHKGDQASPVTKFAKQIKETGKLKLFEGSDKFLRDFVC
;
A
#
# COMPACT_ATOMS: atom_id res chain seq x y z
N MET A 1 4.45 2.24 21.03
CA MET A 1 3.18 1.88 20.32
C MET A 1 3.37 2.08 18.82
N ILE A 2 2.95 1.12 17.97
CA ILE A 2 3.08 1.18 16.51
C ILE A 2 1.69 1.27 15.87
N ILE A 3 1.47 2.21 14.97
CA ILE A 3 0.23 2.29 14.19
C ILE A 3 0.42 1.54 12.88
N VAL A 4 -0.47 0.58 12.58
CA VAL A 4 -0.49 -0.13 11.28
C VAL A 4 -1.85 0.09 10.62
N THR A 5 -1.86 0.63 9.40
CA THR A 5 -3.09 0.78 8.63
C THR A 5 -3.20 -0.27 7.53
N GLY A 6 -4.43 -0.61 7.13
CA GLY A 6 -4.69 -1.64 6.10
C GLY A 6 -4.43 -3.06 6.58
N THR A 7 -4.68 -3.33 7.86
CA THR A 7 -4.36 -4.59 8.53
C THR A 7 -5.17 -5.79 8.05
N GLN A 8 -6.32 -5.59 7.40
CA GLN A 8 -7.06 -6.68 6.74
C GLN A 8 -6.56 -6.94 5.31
N GLY A 9 -5.76 -6.02 4.74
CA GLY A 9 -5.12 -6.21 3.44
C GLY A 9 -3.97 -7.22 3.49
N PHE A 10 -3.54 -7.69 2.31
CA PHE A 10 -2.49 -8.69 2.19
C PHE A 10 -1.18 -8.27 2.87
N ILE A 11 -0.62 -7.14 2.50
CA ILE A 11 0.68 -6.67 3.04
C ILE A 11 0.53 -6.23 4.50
N GLY A 12 -0.49 -5.43 4.83
CA GLY A 12 -0.70 -4.92 6.19
C GLY A 12 -0.89 -6.03 7.23
N ARG A 13 -1.54 -7.13 6.86
CA ARG A 13 -1.69 -8.31 7.72
C ARG A 13 -0.35 -8.98 8.05
N HIS A 14 0.57 -9.06 7.10
CA HIS A 14 1.90 -9.61 7.34
C HIS A 14 2.70 -8.73 8.31
N PHE A 15 2.66 -7.40 8.16
CA PHE A 15 3.24 -6.48 9.14
C PHE A 15 2.63 -6.69 10.53
N LEU A 16 1.31 -6.71 10.63
CA LEU A 16 0.60 -6.89 11.88
C LEU A 16 1.02 -8.18 12.60
N ASN A 17 0.99 -9.30 11.90
CA ASN A 17 1.36 -10.59 12.48
C ASN A 17 2.82 -10.60 12.95
N THR A 18 3.74 -10.10 12.12
CA THR A 18 5.16 -10.03 12.46
C THR A 18 5.42 -9.17 13.71
N LEU A 19 4.73 -8.05 13.84
CA LEU A 19 4.87 -7.18 15.02
C LEU A 19 4.29 -7.83 16.27
N ARG A 20 3.15 -8.48 16.15
CA ARG A 20 2.54 -9.24 17.27
C ARG A 20 3.43 -10.39 17.74
N ASP A 21 4.01 -11.14 16.81
CA ASP A 21 4.93 -12.23 17.14
C ASP A 21 6.19 -11.74 17.87
N LYS A 22 6.55 -10.47 17.69
CA LYS A 22 7.63 -9.79 18.41
C LYS A 22 7.19 -9.17 19.74
N GLY A 23 5.90 -9.24 20.07
CA GLY A 23 5.36 -8.66 21.29
C GLY A 23 5.21 -7.13 21.26
N GLU A 24 5.19 -6.53 20.05
CA GLU A 24 5.02 -5.08 19.90
C GLU A 24 3.58 -4.64 20.23
N ASP A 25 3.46 -3.45 20.81
CA ASP A 25 2.16 -2.81 21.06
C ASP A 25 1.67 -2.14 19.77
N VAL A 26 0.61 -2.69 19.16
CA VAL A 26 0.14 -2.30 17.84
C VAL A 26 -1.32 -1.83 17.86
N ILE A 27 -1.54 -0.61 17.33
CA ILE A 27 -2.87 -0.12 16.97
C ILE A 27 -3.16 -0.53 15.52
N GLU A 28 -4.19 -1.35 15.37
CA GLU A 28 -4.69 -1.80 14.08
C GLU A 28 -5.73 -0.84 13.53
N ILE A 29 -5.52 -0.40 12.30
CA ILE A 29 -6.49 0.45 11.61
C ILE A 29 -6.80 -0.15 10.26
N ASP A 30 -8.08 -0.41 10.04
CA ASP A 30 -8.59 -0.80 8.75
C ASP A 30 -9.66 0.17 8.26
N GLN A 31 -10.15 -0.05 7.04
CA GLN A 31 -11.09 0.85 6.37
C GLN A 31 -12.29 1.23 7.25
N GLN A 32 -12.89 0.26 7.94
CA GLN A 32 -14.05 0.51 8.80
C GLN A 32 -13.75 1.43 9.99
N GLY A 33 -12.55 1.33 10.57
CA GLY A 33 -12.13 2.10 11.74
C GLY A 33 -11.39 3.40 11.43
N ALA A 34 -10.95 3.60 10.19
CA ALA A 34 -10.02 4.68 9.85
C ALA A 34 -10.56 6.09 10.11
N TRP A 35 -11.83 6.37 9.77
CA TRP A 35 -12.44 7.67 10.02
C TRP A 35 -12.73 7.92 11.50
N TYR A 36 -13.12 6.86 12.23
CA TYR A 36 -13.26 6.95 13.68
C TYR A 36 -11.92 7.25 14.34
N PHE A 37 -10.87 6.53 13.95
CA PHE A 37 -9.50 6.77 14.41
C PHE A 37 -9.07 8.21 14.12
N LYS A 38 -9.28 8.68 12.89
CA LYS A 38 -8.95 10.05 12.47
C LYS A 38 -9.59 11.11 13.38
N SER A 39 -10.83 10.88 13.80
CA SER A 39 -11.61 11.84 14.58
C SER A 39 -11.37 11.78 16.09
N ASN A 40 -10.91 10.63 16.62
CA ASN A 40 -10.91 10.38 18.05
C ASN A 40 -9.55 10.08 18.65
N PHE A 41 -8.55 9.69 17.83
CA PHE A 41 -7.23 9.35 18.37
C PHE A 41 -6.45 10.62 18.74
N ASN A 42 -5.94 10.63 19.99
CA ASN A 42 -5.26 11.80 20.57
C ASN A 42 -3.96 11.46 21.33
N LYS A 43 -3.48 10.21 21.25
CA LYS A 43 -2.27 9.76 21.95
C LYS A 43 -1.03 9.72 21.05
N TRP A 44 -0.87 10.76 20.23
CA TRP A 44 0.18 10.81 19.22
C TRP A 44 1.59 10.80 19.82
N GLU A 45 1.79 11.35 21.04
CA GLU A 45 3.06 11.37 21.75
C GLU A 45 3.53 9.97 22.18
N GLU A 46 2.62 8.99 22.24
CA GLU A 46 2.94 7.60 22.58
C GLU A 46 3.29 6.76 21.33
N VAL A 47 3.23 7.34 20.12
CA VAL A 47 3.45 6.63 18.86
C VAL A 47 4.92 6.67 18.46
N ASP A 48 5.53 5.49 18.31
CA ASP A 48 6.94 5.34 17.91
C ASP A 48 7.13 5.19 16.40
N LEU A 49 6.11 4.65 15.69
CA LEU A 49 6.17 4.35 14.26
C LEU A 49 4.77 4.28 13.64
N ILE A 50 4.65 4.76 12.42
CA ILE A 50 3.48 4.58 11.57
C ILE A 50 3.85 3.70 10.38
N ILE A 51 3.12 2.59 10.17
CA ILE A 51 3.21 1.72 8.98
C ILE A 51 1.93 1.88 8.18
N HIS A 52 1.97 2.71 7.14
CA HIS A 52 0.80 3.06 6.35
C HIS A 52 0.69 2.21 5.09
N GLN A 53 -0.10 1.11 5.18
CA GLN A 53 -0.37 0.18 4.09
C GLN A 53 -1.81 0.31 3.53
N GLY A 54 -2.68 1.03 4.24
CA GLY A 54 -4.10 1.18 3.89
C GLY A 54 -4.31 2.01 2.64
N ALA A 55 -4.96 1.43 1.63
CA ALA A 55 -5.37 2.11 0.39
C ALA A 55 -6.42 1.30 -0.36
N ILE A 56 -7.18 1.94 -1.24
CA ILE A 56 -7.88 1.25 -2.33
C ILE A 56 -6.81 0.85 -3.35
N THR A 57 -6.64 -0.45 -3.58
CA THR A 57 -5.57 -1.00 -4.44
C THR A 57 -6.07 -1.49 -5.78
N ASP A 58 -7.38 -1.41 -6.05
CA ASP A 58 -7.96 -1.78 -7.33
C ASP A 58 -7.52 -0.82 -8.43
N THR A 59 -6.69 -1.32 -9.35
CA THR A 59 -6.15 -0.55 -10.48
C THR A 59 -7.20 -0.22 -11.54
N THR A 60 -8.37 -0.85 -11.47
CA THR A 60 -9.52 -0.61 -12.36
C THR A 60 -10.56 0.33 -11.74
N CYS A 61 -10.35 0.76 -10.51
CA CYS A 61 -11.27 1.67 -9.81
C CYS A 61 -11.41 2.99 -10.57
N THR A 62 -12.64 3.35 -10.93
CA THR A 62 -13.00 4.60 -11.60
C THR A 62 -13.68 5.61 -10.67
N ILE A 63 -13.88 5.26 -9.40
CA ILE A 63 -14.53 6.13 -8.41
C ILE A 63 -13.50 7.10 -7.84
N LEU A 64 -13.26 8.19 -8.58
CA LEU A 64 -12.27 9.21 -8.21
C LEU A 64 -12.45 9.75 -6.80
N LYS A 65 -13.70 10.02 -6.38
CA LYS A 65 -14.00 10.53 -5.04
C LYS A 65 -13.54 9.57 -3.93
N ALA A 66 -13.66 8.26 -4.14
CA ALA A 66 -13.19 7.26 -3.19
C ALA A 66 -11.65 7.22 -3.13
N LEU A 67 -10.98 7.22 -4.29
CA LEU A 67 -9.52 7.28 -4.37
C LEU A 67 -8.97 8.57 -3.74
N GLN A 68 -9.62 9.70 -3.99
CA GLN A 68 -9.26 10.98 -3.38
C GLN A 68 -9.35 10.91 -1.85
N ALA A 69 -10.47 10.45 -1.31
CA ALA A 69 -10.68 10.40 0.13
C ALA A 69 -9.73 9.41 0.83
N TRP A 70 -9.60 8.18 0.29
CA TRP A 70 -8.86 7.10 0.94
C TRP A 70 -7.37 7.11 0.65
N ASN A 71 -6.97 7.29 -0.61
CA ASN A 71 -5.57 7.19 -0.98
C ASN A 71 -4.84 8.53 -0.82
N VAL A 72 -5.54 9.66 -1.03
CA VAL A 72 -4.89 10.97 -1.00
C VAL A 72 -5.12 11.68 0.33
N GLU A 73 -6.35 12.05 0.66
CA GLU A 73 -6.64 12.90 1.82
C GLU A 73 -6.30 12.21 3.16
N TYR A 74 -6.62 10.93 3.29
CA TYR A 74 -6.28 10.17 4.48
C TYR A 74 -4.77 10.00 4.64
N SER A 75 -4.05 9.71 3.55
CA SER A 75 -2.59 9.58 3.57
C SER A 75 -1.90 10.91 3.91
N ILE A 76 -2.33 12.02 3.31
CA ILE A 76 -1.79 13.36 3.63
C ILE A 76 -2.05 13.70 5.10
N TRP A 77 -3.27 13.42 5.60
CA TRP A 77 -3.58 13.66 7.00
C TRP A 77 -2.65 12.88 7.93
N LEU A 78 -2.39 11.60 7.64
CA LEU A 78 -1.50 10.77 8.46
C LEU A 78 -0.05 11.24 8.37
N CYS A 79 0.42 11.63 7.19
CA CYS A 79 1.73 12.24 7.00
C CYS A 79 1.87 13.56 7.78
N LYS A 80 0.84 14.41 7.79
CA LYS A 80 0.82 15.64 8.59
C LYS A 80 0.94 15.33 10.08
N LYS A 81 0.29 14.26 10.58
CA LYS A 81 0.45 13.83 11.98
C LYS A 81 1.86 13.29 12.25
N ALA A 82 2.46 12.58 11.31
CA ALA A 82 3.84 12.14 11.43
C ALA A 82 4.82 13.33 11.52
N ILE A 83 4.60 14.38 10.74
CA ILE A 83 5.39 15.63 10.79
C ILE A 83 5.14 16.37 12.13
N GLU A 84 3.89 16.60 12.50
CA GLU A 84 3.48 17.34 13.69
C GLU A 84 4.10 16.76 14.98
N TYR A 85 4.09 15.42 15.09
CA TYR A 85 4.59 14.71 16.29
C TYR A 85 5.98 14.09 16.10
N GLN A 86 6.65 14.38 14.99
CA GLN A 86 7.99 13.84 14.66
C GLN A 86 8.06 12.31 14.75
N ILE A 87 7.04 11.64 14.22
CA ILE A 87 6.92 10.17 14.21
C ILE A 87 7.48 9.62 12.89
N PRO A 88 8.39 8.63 12.93
CA PRO A 88 8.79 7.89 11.73
C PRO A 88 7.61 7.27 11.01
N ILE A 89 7.61 7.33 9.66
CA ILE A 89 6.53 6.74 8.86
C ILE A 89 7.06 5.92 7.69
N LEU A 90 6.50 4.73 7.49
CA LEU A 90 6.73 3.84 6.35
C LEU A 90 5.47 3.87 5.47
N TYR A 91 5.59 4.43 4.27
CA TYR A 91 4.46 4.63 3.36
C TYR A 91 4.49 3.66 2.18
N ALA A 92 3.37 3.00 1.92
CA ALA A 92 3.16 2.13 0.77
C ALA A 92 2.74 2.93 -0.47
N SER A 93 3.70 3.24 -1.32
CA SER A 93 3.46 3.65 -2.69
C SER A 93 3.37 2.43 -3.62
N SER A 94 3.48 2.60 -4.91
CA SER A 94 3.32 1.53 -5.90
C SER A 94 4.21 1.76 -7.11
N ALA A 95 4.77 0.70 -7.67
CA ALA A 95 5.47 0.74 -8.95
C ALA A 95 4.55 1.14 -10.12
N SER A 96 3.23 1.07 -9.95
CA SER A 96 2.26 1.55 -10.94
C SER A 96 2.42 3.05 -11.27
N VAL A 97 3.06 3.83 -10.40
CA VAL A 97 3.35 5.25 -10.63
C VAL A 97 4.26 5.48 -11.85
N TYR A 98 5.08 4.49 -12.20
CA TYR A 98 5.97 4.57 -13.36
C TYR A 98 5.26 4.35 -14.70
N GLY A 99 4.09 3.69 -14.70
CA GLY A 99 3.34 3.39 -15.92
C GLY A 99 4.12 2.50 -16.89
N LYS A 100 4.54 3.07 -18.04
CA LYS A 100 5.34 2.38 -19.07
C LYS A 100 6.83 2.70 -18.98
N THR A 101 7.25 3.56 -18.08
CA THR A 101 8.64 3.94 -17.86
C THR A 101 9.21 3.17 -16.67
N SER A 102 10.51 3.25 -16.44
CA SER A 102 11.18 2.63 -15.30
C SER A 102 11.68 3.64 -14.26
N ASP A 103 11.76 4.92 -14.64
CA ASP A 103 12.48 5.96 -13.90
C ASP A 103 11.67 7.24 -13.70
N MET A 104 10.65 7.48 -14.55
CA MET A 104 9.80 8.66 -14.44
C MET A 104 8.39 8.32 -13.94
N ILE A 105 7.80 9.18 -13.14
CA ILE A 105 6.40 9.08 -12.74
C ILE A 105 5.52 9.40 -13.96
N ASN A 106 4.76 8.38 -14.41
CA ASN A 106 3.86 8.47 -15.57
C ASN A 106 2.62 7.58 -15.35
N PRO A 107 1.73 7.91 -14.38
CA PRO A 107 0.62 7.07 -13.98
C PRO A 107 -0.39 6.86 -15.12
N LEU A 108 -0.83 5.61 -15.36
CA LEU A 108 -1.73 5.25 -16.46
C LEU A 108 -3.18 4.99 -16.02
N ASN A 109 -3.46 5.01 -14.73
CA ASN A 109 -4.81 4.84 -14.19
C ASN A 109 -5.00 5.69 -12.92
N TYR A 110 -6.23 5.81 -12.47
CA TYR A 110 -6.56 6.66 -11.32
C TYR A 110 -5.96 6.20 -10.00
N TYR A 111 -5.79 4.88 -9.81
CA TYR A 111 -5.06 4.35 -8.67
C TYR A 111 -3.60 4.81 -8.68
N ALA A 112 -2.90 4.62 -9.81
CA ALA A 112 -1.52 5.06 -9.95
C ALA A 112 -1.37 6.57 -9.77
N LEU A 113 -2.32 7.36 -10.31
CA LEU A 113 -2.36 8.81 -10.11
C LEU A 113 -2.51 9.16 -8.62
N SER A 114 -3.40 8.48 -7.88
CA SER A 114 -3.57 8.72 -6.45
C SER A 114 -2.30 8.47 -5.65
N LYS A 115 -1.52 7.44 -6.01
CA LYS A 115 -0.23 7.14 -5.39
C LYS A 115 0.84 8.16 -5.78
N ALA A 116 0.93 8.53 -7.05
CA ALA A 116 1.85 9.56 -7.52
C ALA A 116 1.59 10.93 -6.86
N THR A 117 0.33 11.28 -6.61
CA THR A 117 -0.04 12.52 -5.89
C THR A 117 0.59 12.55 -4.50
N ILE A 118 0.58 11.43 -3.77
CA ILE A 118 1.22 11.37 -2.45
C ILE A 118 2.74 11.36 -2.56
N ASP A 119 3.31 10.66 -3.55
CA ASP A 119 4.76 10.66 -3.76
C ASP A 119 5.27 12.10 -3.96
N TYR A 120 4.59 12.90 -4.79
CA TYR A 120 4.93 14.32 -4.98
C TYR A 120 4.71 15.15 -3.72
N TRP A 121 3.59 14.96 -3.03
CA TRP A 121 3.32 15.68 -1.79
C TRP A 121 4.41 15.39 -0.73
N ILE A 122 4.84 14.14 -0.59
CA ILE A 122 5.93 13.76 0.33
C ILE A 122 7.24 14.43 -0.09
N GLN A 123 7.54 14.44 -1.39
CA GLN A 123 8.77 15.06 -1.89
C GLN A 123 8.82 16.56 -1.59
N ASP A 124 7.70 17.25 -1.73
CA ASP A 124 7.59 18.69 -1.42
C ASP A 124 7.74 19.00 0.08
N HIS A 125 7.52 18.00 0.96
CA HIS A 125 7.57 18.15 2.43
C HIS A 125 8.68 17.29 3.06
N ILE A 126 9.63 16.78 2.27
CA ILE A 126 10.59 15.76 2.71
C ILE A 126 11.40 16.19 3.93
N ASP A 127 11.80 17.45 3.99
CA ASP A 127 12.63 18.01 5.06
C ASP A 127 11.87 18.25 6.37
N GLU A 128 10.54 18.13 6.35
CA GLU A 128 9.69 18.29 7.55
C GLU A 128 9.57 16.99 8.35
N PHE A 129 9.83 15.83 7.73
CA PHE A 129 9.73 14.55 8.39
C PHE A 129 10.94 14.22 9.25
N LYS A 130 10.70 13.66 10.43
CA LYS A 130 11.77 13.02 11.21
C LYS A 130 12.42 11.87 10.44
N LEU A 131 11.60 11.03 9.84
CA LEU A 131 11.98 9.95 8.94
C LEU A 131 10.77 9.52 8.12
N ILE A 132 10.94 9.44 6.82
CA ILE A 132 9.96 8.82 5.95
C ILE A 132 10.65 7.86 4.99
N GLN A 133 10.05 6.67 4.81
CA GLN A 133 10.43 5.73 3.77
C GLN A 133 9.23 5.44 2.88
N VAL A 134 9.40 5.64 1.57
CA VAL A 134 8.38 5.41 0.54
C VAL A 134 8.71 4.13 -0.21
N PHE A 135 7.86 3.12 -0.09
CA PHE A 135 8.03 1.83 -0.75
C PHE A 135 7.15 1.77 -1.99
N ARG A 136 7.72 1.88 -3.18
CA ARG A 136 7.03 1.64 -4.44
C ARG A 136 6.99 0.13 -4.70
N TYR A 137 6.01 -0.54 -4.08
CA TYR A 137 5.86 -1.99 -4.22
C TYR A 137 5.63 -2.38 -5.67
N TYR A 138 6.38 -3.37 -6.12
CA TYR A 138 6.16 -4.10 -7.36
C TYR A 138 5.09 -5.19 -7.16
N ASN A 139 5.15 -6.29 -7.90
CA ASN A 139 4.15 -7.36 -7.77
C ASN A 139 4.43 -8.19 -6.50
N VAL A 140 3.81 -7.81 -5.39
CA VAL A 140 3.93 -8.56 -4.14
C VAL A 140 3.08 -9.80 -4.20
N TYR A 141 3.65 -10.96 -3.88
CA TYR A 141 2.97 -12.25 -3.86
C TYR A 141 3.31 -13.03 -2.58
N GLY A 142 2.49 -14.02 -2.25
CA GLY A 142 2.78 -14.89 -1.10
C GLY A 142 1.53 -15.48 -0.45
N THR A 143 1.74 -16.13 0.69
CA THR A 143 0.68 -16.78 1.45
C THR A 143 -0.37 -15.78 1.92
N GLY A 144 -1.67 -16.09 1.72
CA GLY A 144 -2.78 -15.25 2.16
C GLY A 144 -3.28 -14.25 1.11
N GLU A 145 -2.83 -14.39 -0.16
CA GLU A 145 -3.28 -13.53 -1.27
C GLU A 145 -4.62 -13.96 -1.90
N ASP A 146 -5.15 -15.13 -1.53
CA ASP A 146 -6.35 -15.73 -2.14
C ASP A 146 -7.59 -14.82 -2.11
N HIS A 147 -7.71 -13.98 -1.07
CA HIS A 147 -8.84 -13.06 -0.93
C HIS A 147 -8.89 -11.95 -1.99
N LYS A 148 -7.80 -11.73 -2.74
CA LYS A 148 -7.71 -10.69 -3.77
C LYS A 148 -8.43 -11.06 -5.08
N GLY A 149 -8.81 -12.32 -5.28
CA GLY A 149 -9.49 -12.76 -6.50
C GLY A 149 -8.74 -12.32 -7.76
N ASP A 150 -9.41 -11.55 -8.62
CA ASP A 150 -8.83 -11.04 -9.88
C ASP A 150 -7.70 -10.02 -9.69
N GLN A 151 -7.55 -9.44 -8.51
CA GLN A 151 -6.44 -8.55 -8.17
C GLN A 151 -5.22 -9.28 -7.59
N ALA A 152 -5.28 -10.62 -7.48
CA ALA A 152 -4.15 -11.43 -7.06
C ALA A 152 -2.98 -11.35 -8.05
N SER A 153 -1.76 -11.56 -7.56
CA SER A 153 -0.55 -11.52 -8.38
C SER A 153 -0.59 -12.55 -9.52
N PRO A 154 0.14 -12.32 -10.61
CA PRO A 154 0.29 -13.32 -11.67
C PRO A 154 0.83 -14.65 -11.12
N VAL A 155 1.73 -14.63 -10.14
CA VAL A 155 2.30 -15.85 -9.52
C VAL A 155 1.19 -16.71 -8.92
N THR A 156 0.33 -16.13 -8.08
CA THR A 156 -0.80 -16.82 -7.46
C THR A 156 -1.80 -17.32 -8.48
N LYS A 157 -2.14 -16.51 -9.48
CA LYS A 157 -3.05 -16.90 -10.56
C LYS A 157 -2.51 -18.05 -11.41
N PHE A 158 -1.25 -18.01 -11.76
CA PHE A 158 -0.60 -19.04 -12.56
C PHE A 158 -0.49 -20.36 -11.79
N ALA A 159 -0.11 -20.29 -10.51
CA ALA A 159 -0.09 -21.47 -9.65
C ALA A 159 -1.49 -22.13 -9.56
N LYS A 160 -2.53 -21.32 -9.41
CA LYS A 160 -3.93 -21.80 -9.39
C LYS A 160 -4.33 -22.45 -10.73
N GLN A 161 -4.05 -21.79 -11.87
CA GLN A 161 -4.35 -22.34 -13.20
C GLN A 161 -3.66 -23.70 -13.43
N ILE A 162 -2.38 -23.80 -13.10
CA ILE A 162 -1.63 -25.06 -13.26
C ILE A 162 -2.23 -26.15 -12.37
N LYS A 163 -2.57 -25.84 -11.12
CA LYS A 163 -3.17 -26.79 -10.19
C LYS A 163 -4.54 -27.31 -10.66
N GLU A 164 -5.37 -26.44 -11.23
CA GLU A 164 -6.75 -26.76 -11.64
C GLU A 164 -6.82 -27.41 -13.02
N THR A 165 -5.97 -27.01 -13.96
CA THR A 165 -6.12 -27.37 -15.37
C THR A 165 -4.90 -28.09 -15.96
N GLY A 166 -3.77 -28.13 -15.24
CA GLY A 166 -2.48 -28.61 -15.76
C GLY A 166 -1.89 -27.73 -16.86
N LYS A 167 -2.49 -26.56 -17.13
CA LYS A 167 -2.10 -25.68 -18.25
C LYS A 167 -1.95 -24.25 -17.76
N LEU A 168 -1.04 -23.51 -18.39
CA LEU A 168 -0.85 -22.09 -18.18
C LEU A 168 -1.29 -21.31 -19.44
N LYS A 169 -2.21 -20.37 -19.27
CA LYS A 169 -2.62 -19.44 -20.35
C LYS A 169 -1.88 -18.11 -20.12
N LEU A 170 -1.07 -17.73 -21.08
CA LEU A 170 -0.36 -16.45 -21.11
C LEU A 170 -0.98 -15.53 -22.18
N PHE A 171 -0.83 -14.24 -22.01
CA PHE A 171 -1.16 -13.28 -23.07
C PHE A 171 -0.13 -13.38 -24.20
N GLU A 172 -0.56 -13.17 -25.42
CA GLU A 172 0.31 -13.09 -26.57
C GLU A 172 1.39 -12.00 -26.37
N GLY A 173 2.65 -12.35 -26.61
CA GLY A 173 3.79 -11.44 -26.39
C GLY A 173 4.21 -11.25 -24.93
N SER A 174 3.63 -11.99 -23.98
CA SER A 174 3.99 -11.87 -22.54
C SER A 174 5.44 -12.26 -22.23
N ASP A 175 6.08 -13.04 -23.10
CA ASP A 175 7.49 -13.39 -23.07
C ASP A 175 8.44 -12.19 -23.20
N LYS A 176 7.92 -11.06 -23.67
CA LYS A 176 8.65 -9.80 -23.85
C LYS A 176 8.48 -8.84 -22.64
N PHE A 177 7.61 -9.16 -21.69
CA PHE A 177 7.37 -8.30 -20.54
C PHE A 177 8.20 -8.75 -19.32
N LEU A 178 9.07 -7.85 -18.88
CA LEU A 178 9.79 -8.01 -17.61
C LEU A 178 8.93 -7.46 -16.46
N ARG A 179 8.93 -8.16 -15.34
CA ARG A 179 8.22 -7.78 -14.12
C ARG A 179 9.06 -8.15 -12.91
N ASP A 180 9.18 -7.23 -11.96
CA ASP A 180 9.76 -7.51 -10.66
C ASP A 180 8.71 -8.04 -9.71
N PHE A 181 9.09 -9.01 -8.89
CA PHE A 181 8.24 -9.65 -7.89
C PHE A 181 8.91 -9.60 -6.52
N VAL A 182 8.07 -9.41 -5.51
CA VAL A 182 8.47 -9.40 -4.10
C VAL A 182 7.64 -10.44 -3.34
N CYS A 183 8.31 -11.33 -2.60
CA CYS A 183 7.66 -12.33 -1.74
C CYS A 183 7.56 -11.84 -0.31
#